data_274e90a4b37a9a4d73fa0f9670d14b42
#
_entry.id   274e90a4b37a9a4d73fa0f9670d14b42
#
_cell.length_a   1.000
_cell.length_b   1.000
_cell.length_c   1.000
_cell.angle_alpha   90.00
_cell.angle_beta   90.00
_cell.angle_gamma   90.00
#
_symmetry.space_group_name_H-M   'P 1'
#
loop_
_entity.id
_entity.type
_entity.pdbx_description
1 polymer ?
#
loop_
_entity_poly.entity_id
_entity_poly.type
_entity_poly.pdbx_seq_one_letter_code
_entity_poly.pdbx_strand_id
1 'polypeptide(L)'
;MIKVVPFIFEGVDELYANTYLLIDSDNNCVVIDPAKEYPGIVNYIKKNELNLKAILLTHGHVDHMRGVDVLVEAFNAPLYIGFDDEDKLSDTYANVSYLLGENLVIKSKANTIADNEVLHLLNEDIKVIAVPYHTAGSVCFYLKESGLLFTGDFIIMHSVGRSDLPSAKPKELNNSMTKILALPNETKLYGGHGPSSTLEIERRVNPFVK
;
A
#
# COMPACT_ATOMS: atom_id res chain seq x y z
N MET A 1 -9.48 5.83 17.41
CA MET A 1 -8.03 5.48 17.29
C MET A 1 -7.91 4.25 16.41
N ILE A 2 -7.04 4.30 15.41
CA ILE A 2 -6.81 3.18 14.48
C ILE A 2 -5.75 2.24 15.04
N LYS A 3 -6.06 0.95 15.11
CA LYS A 3 -5.11 -0.12 15.42
C LYS A 3 -4.50 -0.64 14.13
N VAL A 4 -3.17 -0.65 14.03
CA VAL A 4 -2.43 -1.23 12.90
C VAL A 4 -1.92 -2.61 13.29
N VAL A 5 -2.27 -3.63 12.52
CA VAL A 5 -1.77 -5.00 12.65
C VAL A 5 -0.95 -5.32 11.41
N PRO A 6 0.40 -5.32 11.51
CA PRO A 6 1.26 -5.68 10.40
C PRO A 6 1.34 -7.20 10.25
N PHE A 7 1.33 -7.67 9.00
CA PHE A 7 1.72 -9.02 8.60
C PHE A 7 3.01 -8.88 7.81
N ILE A 8 4.11 -9.29 8.41
CA ILE A 8 5.44 -9.22 7.84
C ILE A 8 5.82 -10.63 7.37
N PHE A 9 6.19 -10.75 6.12
CA PHE A 9 6.61 -12.00 5.52
C PHE A 9 8.12 -11.95 5.30
N GLU A 10 8.88 -12.48 6.28
CA GLU A 10 10.32 -12.57 6.20
C GLU A 10 10.73 -13.92 5.59
N GLY A 11 11.56 -13.90 4.56
CA GLY A 11 12.14 -15.09 3.92
C GLY A 11 13.27 -14.71 2.98
N VAL A 12 14.25 -15.58 2.83
CA VAL A 12 15.50 -15.30 2.06
C VAL A 12 15.23 -15.28 0.55
N ASP A 13 14.17 -15.93 0.08
CA ASP A 13 13.88 -16.13 -1.36
C ASP A 13 12.52 -15.58 -1.79
N GLU A 14 11.80 -14.87 -0.92
CA GLU A 14 10.43 -14.45 -1.22
C GLU A 14 10.30 -12.93 -1.17
N LEU A 15 10.04 -12.32 -2.32
CA LEU A 15 9.65 -10.91 -2.43
C LEU A 15 8.17 -10.78 -2.05
N TYR A 16 7.91 -10.46 -0.79
CA TYR A 16 6.60 -10.06 -0.30
C TYR A 16 6.69 -8.72 0.38
N ALA A 17 5.76 -7.85 0.06
CA ALA A 17 5.60 -6.60 0.78
C ALA A 17 5.00 -6.83 2.17
N ASN A 18 5.10 -5.82 3.02
CA ASN A 18 4.36 -5.74 4.27
C ASN A 18 2.88 -5.54 3.98
N THR A 19 2.04 -6.36 4.58
CA THR A 19 0.58 -6.18 4.56
C THR A 19 0.14 -5.54 5.86
N TYR A 20 -0.74 -4.54 5.79
CA TYR A 20 -1.27 -3.86 6.97
C TYR A 20 -2.78 -4.02 7.07
N LEU A 21 -3.26 -4.48 8.23
CA LEU A 21 -4.67 -4.47 8.58
C LEU A 21 -4.92 -3.31 9.55
N LEU A 22 -5.74 -2.36 9.13
CA LEU A 22 -6.17 -1.22 9.92
C LEU A 22 -7.54 -1.50 10.50
N ILE A 23 -7.71 -1.29 11.79
CA ILE A 23 -8.95 -1.59 12.51
C ILE A 23 -9.39 -0.36 13.30
N ASP A 24 -10.63 0.06 13.13
CA ASP A 24 -11.24 1.15 13.91
C ASP A 24 -11.93 0.64 15.18
N SER A 25 -12.50 1.57 15.97
CA SER A 25 -13.22 1.24 17.22
C SER A 25 -14.54 0.49 17.01
N ASP A 26 -15.08 0.50 15.81
CA ASP A 26 -16.36 -0.11 15.44
C ASP A 26 -16.20 -1.46 14.76
N ASN A 27 -14.97 -2.04 14.86
CA ASN A 27 -14.56 -3.28 14.20
C ASN A 27 -14.60 -3.24 12.66
N ASN A 28 -14.70 -2.04 12.05
CA ASN A 28 -14.44 -1.96 10.62
C ASN A 28 -12.93 -2.05 10.38
N CYS A 29 -12.56 -2.65 9.26
CA CYS A 29 -11.16 -2.75 8.91
C CYS A 29 -10.93 -2.56 7.40
N VAL A 30 -9.69 -2.21 7.05
CA VAL A 30 -9.18 -2.22 5.68
C VAL A 30 -7.87 -2.98 5.64
N VAL A 31 -7.59 -3.65 4.52
CA VAL A 31 -6.29 -4.30 4.26
C VAL A 31 -5.54 -3.47 3.22
N ILE A 32 -4.30 -3.11 3.53
CA ILE A 32 -3.39 -2.44 2.60
C ILE A 32 -2.35 -3.44 2.15
N ASP A 33 -2.15 -3.54 0.83
CA ASP A 33 -1.18 -4.38 0.14
C ASP A 33 -1.20 -5.85 0.62
N PRO A 34 -2.24 -6.64 0.28
CA PRO A 34 -2.27 -8.06 0.61
C PRO A 34 -1.23 -8.84 -0.21
N ALA A 35 0.02 -8.79 0.24
CA ALA A 35 1.22 -9.25 -0.46
C ALA A 35 1.24 -10.75 -0.77
N LYS A 36 0.53 -11.53 0.02
CA LYS A 36 0.56 -13.01 -0.04
C LYS A 36 -0.85 -13.58 0.08
N GLU A 37 -1.11 -14.68 -0.64
CA GLU A 37 -2.26 -15.56 -0.37
C GLU A 37 -2.06 -16.21 1.00
N TYR A 38 -2.48 -15.52 2.05
CA TYR A 38 -2.22 -15.93 3.41
C TYR A 38 -3.51 -16.15 4.20
N PRO A 39 -3.90 -17.41 4.45
CA PRO A 39 -5.10 -17.73 5.22
C PRO A 39 -5.14 -17.08 6.61
N GLY A 40 -4.00 -16.73 7.17
CA GLY A 40 -3.89 -16.08 8.47
C GLY A 40 -4.60 -14.73 8.54
N ILE A 41 -4.61 -13.93 7.44
CA ILE A 41 -5.32 -12.64 7.40
C ILE A 41 -6.84 -12.91 7.42
N VAL A 42 -7.34 -13.82 6.58
CA VAL A 42 -8.75 -14.22 6.54
C VAL A 42 -9.20 -14.74 7.89
N ASN A 43 -8.42 -15.62 8.51
CA ASN A 43 -8.71 -16.19 9.81
C ASN A 43 -8.70 -15.13 10.92
N TYR A 44 -7.76 -14.18 10.86
CA TYR A 44 -7.70 -13.07 11.82
C TYR A 44 -8.95 -12.20 11.75
N ILE A 45 -9.37 -11.80 10.55
CA ILE A 45 -10.57 -10.98 10.32
C ILE A 45 -11.81 -11.72 10.84
N LYS A 46 -12.00 -13.00 10.46
CA LYS A 46 -13.14 -13.82 10.91
C LYS A 46 -13.16 -14.05 12.42
N LYS A 47 -12.02 -14.43 13.01
CA LYS A 47 -11.90 -14.72 14.45
C LYS A 47 -12.19 -13.50 15.33
N ASN A 48 -11.85 -12.31 14.86
CA ASN A 48 -12.08 -11.07 15.60
C ASN A 48 -13.37 -10.36 15.19
N GLU A 49 -14.23 -11.01 14.38
CA GLU A 49 -15.52 -10.49 13.92
C GLU A 49 -15.39 -9.10 13.28
N LEU A 50 -14.33 -8.89 12.50
CA LEU A 50 -14.06 -7.62 11.83
C LEU A 50 -14.85 -7.52 10.52
N ASN A 51 -15.29 -6.30 10.19
CA ASN A 51 -15.99 -5.96 8.97
C ASN A 51 -14.98 -5.38 7.94
N LEU A 52 -14.54 -6.18 6.98
CA LEU A 52 -13.62 -5.72 5.93
C LEU A 52 -14.35 -4.79 4.96
N LYS A 53 -14.02 -3.50 5.03
CA LYS A 53 -14.62 -2.43 4.23
C LYS A 53 -13.99 -2.29 2.85
N ALA A 54 -12.69 -2.55 2.73
CA ALA A 54 -11.96 -2.41 1.48
C ALA A 54 -10.60 -3.10 1.52
N ILE A 55 -10.06 -3.35 0.32
CA ILE A 55 -8.68 -3.69 0.04
C ILE A 55 -8.08 -2.51 -0.72
N LEU A 56 -6.96 -1.98 -0.24
CA LEU A 56 -6.28 -0.81 -0.78
C LEU A 56 -4.91 -1.21 -1.30
N LEU A 57 -4.61 -0.93 -2.56
CA LEU A 57 -3.28 -1.14 -3.14
C LEU A 57 -2.55 0.19 -3.25
N THR A 58 -1.35 0.26 -2.68
CA THR A 58 -0.46 1.42 -2.85
C THR A 58 0.04 1.52 -4.28
N HIS A 59 0.25 0.39 -4.94
CA HIS A 59 0.59 0.27 -6.36
C HIS A 59 0.37 -1.17 -6.86
N GLY A 60 0.55 -1.40 -8.15
CA GLY A 60 0.18 -2.65 -8.82
C GLY A 60 1.34 -3.63 -9.04
N HIS A 61 2.39 -3.69 -8.22
CA HIS A 61 3.38 -4.74 -8.34
C HIS A 61 2.96 -6.04 -7.66
N VAL A 62 3.42 -7.15 -8.23
CA VAL A 62 3.02 -8.51 -7.87
C VAL A 62 3.15 -8.81 -6.38
N ASP A 63 4.21 -8.35 -5.74
CA ASP A 63 4.53 -8.59 -4.35
C ASP A 63 3.66 -7.82 -3.35
N HIS A 64 2.79 -6.91 -3.84
CA HIS A 64 1.80 -6.18 -3.05
C HIS A 64 0.38 -6.75 -3.19
N MET A 65 0.10 -7.58 -4.21
CA MET A 65 -1.29 -7.87 -4.56
C MET A 65 -1.66 -9.37 -4.68
N ARG A 66 -0.75 -10.32 -4.40
CA ARG A 66 -1.05 -11.76 -4.53
C ARG A 66 -2.27 -12.23 -3.73
N GLY A 67 -2.54 -11.60 -2.58
CA GLY A 67 -3.66 -11.97 -1.70
C GLY A 67 -5.00 -11.28 -2.04
N VAL A 68 -5.08 -10.45 -3.08
CA VAL A 68 -6.28 -9.66 -3.40
C VAL A 68 -7.49 -10.55 -3.63
N ASP A 69 -7.42 -11.48 -4.60
CA ASP A 69 -8.58 -12.30 -4.99
C ASP A 69 -9.10 -13.16 -3.84
N VAL A 70 -8.21 -13.68 -3.00
CA VAL A 70 -8.57 -14.46 -1.80
C VAL A 70 -9.40 -13.62 -0.81
N LEU A 71 -9.02 -12.35 -0.60
CA LEU A 71 -9.76 -11.46 0.30
C LEU A 71 -11.09 -11.01 -0.31
N VAL A 72 -11.11 -10.71 -1.62
CA VAL A 72 -12.36 -10.36 -2.31
C VAL A 72 -13.35 -11.53 -2.28
N GLU A 73 -12.89 -12.75 -2.55
CA GLU A 73 -13.72 -13.96 -2.50
C GLU A 73 -14.26 -14.23 -1.08
N ALA A 74 -13.41 -14.04 -0.06
CA ALA A 74 -13.79 -14.35 1.33
C ALA A 74 -14.77 -13.35 1.95
N PHE A 75 -14.73 -12.06 1.53
CA PHE A 75 -15.44 -10.96 2.21
C PHE A 75 -16.30 -10.10 1.27
N ASN A 76 -16.24 -10.30 -0.03
CA ASN A 76 -16.88 -9.45 -1.05
C ASN A 76 -16.52 -7.94 -0.86
N ALA A 77 -15.30 -7.66 -0.41
CA ALA A 77 -14.83 -6.31 -0.16
C ALA A 77 -14.37 -5.63 -1.45
N PRO A 78 -14.67 -4.33 -1.66
CA PRO A 78 -14.19 -3.60 -2.84
C PRO A 78 -12.66 -3.44 -2.82
N LEU A 79 -12.07 -3.51 -4.02
CA LEU A 79 -10.66 -3.25 -4.27
C LEU A 79 -10.46 -1.83 -4.77
N TYR A 80 -9.41 -1.15 -4.32
CA TYR A 80 -9.00 0.17 -4.79
C TYR A 80 -7.54 0.20 -5.19
N ILE A 81 -7.23 0.91 -6.29
CA ILE A 81 -5.87 1.09 -6.82
C ILE A 81 -5.75 2.48 -7.49
N GLY A 82 -4.55 3.06 -7.49
CA GLY A 82 -4.29 4.30 -8.23
C GLY A 82 -4.62 4.15 -9.73
N PHE A 83 -5.25 5.18 -10.31
CA PHE A 83 -5.76 5.15 -11.69
C PHE A 83 -4.73 4.68 -12.72
N ASP A 84 -3.50 5.19 -12.65
CA ASP A 84 -2.43 4.86 -13.61
C ASP A 84 -1.76 3.49 -13.36
N ASP A 85 -2.28 2.69 -12.40
CA ASP A 85 -1.80 1.33 -12.12
C ASP A 85 -2.90 0.26 -12.31
N GLU A 86 -4.11 0.63 -12.78
CA GLU A 86 -5.21 -0.33 -12.98
C GLU A 86 -4.83 -1.45 -13.97
N ASP A 87 -4.10 -1.12 -15.02
CA ASP A 87 -3.62 -2.07 -16.03
C ASP A 87 -2.74 -3.19 -15.45
N LYS A 88 -2.02 -2.91 -14.39
CA LYS A 88 -1.15 -3.88 -13.69
C LYS A 88 -1.91 -5.05 -13.07
N LEU A 89 -3.19 -4.90 -12.81
CA LEU A 89 -4.01 -6.00 -12.30
C LEU A 89 -4.08 -7.18 -13.30
N SER A 90 -3.92 -6.90 -14.59
CA SER A 90 -4.04 -7.93 -15.66
C SER A 90 -2.80 -8.08 -16.53
N ASP A 91 -1.89 -7.11 -16.55
CA ASP A 91 -0.67 -7.13 -17.36
C ASP A 91 0.52 -7.65 -16.52
N THR A 92 0.93 -8.89 -16.80
CA THR A 92 2.00 -9.60 -16.06
C THR A 92 3.39 -8.98 -16.26
N TYR A 93 3.61 -8.24 -17.35
CA TYR A 93 4.84 -7.49 -17.56
C TYR A 93 4.82 -6.18 -16.76
N ALA A 94 3.69 -5.46 -16.80
CA ALA A 94 3.52 -4.21 -16.08
C ALA A 94 3.56 -4.39 -14.55
N ASN A 95 3.00 -5.51 -14.03
CA ASN A 95 3.04 -5.84 -12.60
C ASN A 95 4.31 -6.60 -12.16
N VAL A 96 5.24 -6.79 -13.05
CA VAL A 96 6.54 -7.46 -12.90
C VAL A 96 6.49 -8.95 -12.51
N SER A 97 5.31 -9.59 -12.47
CA SER A 97 5.21 -11.03 -12.16
C SER A 97 5.94 -11.89 -13.18
N TYR A 98 5.91 -11.50 -14.45
CA TYR A 98 6.67 -12.18 -15.52
C TYR A 98 8.18 -12.27 -15.22
N LEU A 99 8.76 -11.21 -14.63
CA LEU A 99 10.20 -11.18 -14.27
C LEU A 99 10.55 -12.15 -13.15
N LEU A 100 9.56 -12.56 -12.36
CA LEU A 100 9.70 -13.54 -11.28
C LEU A 100 9.33 -14.97 -11.72
N GLY A 101 9.03 -15.17 -13.02
CA GLY A 101 8.55 -16.45 -13.53
C GLY A 101 7.10 -16.78 -13.13
N GLU A 102 6.34 -15.77 -12.70
CA GLU A 102 4.92 -15.86 -12.35
C GLU A 102 4.06 -15.24 -13.46
N ASN A 103 2.78 -15.59 -13.48
CA ASN A 103 1.79 -14.97 -14.36
C ASN A 103 0.60 -14.53 -13.52
N LEU A 104 0.82 -13.60 -12.59
CA LEU A 104 -0.23 -13.12 -11.71
C LEU A 104 -1.20 -12.20 -12.47
N VAL A 105 -2.46 -12.58 -12.48
CA VAL A 105 -3.59 -11.78 -12.99
C VAL A 105 -4.63 -11.71 -11.88
N ILE A 106 -4.98 -10.52 -11.45
CA ILE A 106 -6.07 -10.27 -10.51
C ILE A 106 -7.39 -10.29 -11.28
N LYS A 107 -8.32 -11.13 -10.84
CA LYS A 107 -9.64 -11.30 -11.47
C LYS A 107 -10.68 -10.31 -10.94
N SER A 108 -10.44 -9.81 -9.74
CA SER A 108 -11.31 -8.85 -9.07
C SER A 108 -11.25 -7.50 -9.75
N LYS A 109 -12.43 -6.87 -9.94
CA LYS A 109 -12.50 -5.50 -10.45
C LYS A 109 -12.07 -4.52 -9.37
N ALA A 110 -11.27 -3.53 -9.76
CA ALA A 110 -10.91 -2.43 -8.89
C ALA A 110 -11.74 -1.17 -9.17
N ASN A 111 -11.86 -0.35 -8.15
CA ASN A 111 -12.22 1.06 -8.26
C ASN A 111 -10.91 1.85 -8.34
N THR A 112 -10.79 2.70 -9.33
CA THR A 112 -9.62 3.58 -9.45
C THR A 112 -9.77 4.80 -8.54
N ILE A 113 -8.66 5.21 -7.93
CA ILE A 113 -8.58 6.38 -7.05
C ILE A 113 -7.57 7.39 -7.55
N ALA A 114 -7.81 8.66 -7.23
CA ALA A 114 -7.02 9.79 -7.68
C ALA A 114 -6.42 10.61 -6.52
N ASP A 115 -5.50 11.51 -6.87
CA ASP A 115 -4.87 12.41 -5.90
C ASP A 115 -5.91 13.27 -5.15
N ASN A 116 -5.72 13.40 -3.84
CA ASN A 116 -6.60 14.12 -2.92
C ASN A 116 -8.01 13.52 -2.71
N GLU A 117 -8.31 12.37 -3.28
CA GLU A 117 -9.54 11.64 -2.96
C GLU A 117 -9.56 11.24 -1.49
N VAL A 118 -10.75 11.19 -0.90
CA VAL A 118 -10.97 10.81 0.50
C VAL A 118 -11.87 9.58 0.55
N LEU A 119 -11.38 8.52 1.18
CA LEU A 119 -12.12 7.28 1.35
C LEU A 119 -12.70 7.22 2.77
N HIS A 120 -14.03 7.19 2.87
CA HIS A 120 -14.79 7.10 4.13
C HIS A 120 -15.07 5.63 4.48
N LEU A 121 -14.02 4.89 4.85
CA LEU A 121 -14.06 3.43 5.06
C LEU A 121 -13.99 3.03 6.53
N LEU A 122 -13.39 3.87 7.34
CA LEU A 122 -13.21 3.72 8.78
C LEU A 122 -13.84 4.93 9.49
N ASN A 123 -13.80 4.95 10.82
CA ASN A 123 -14.24 6.12 11.59
C ASN A 123 -13.22 7.28 11.58
N GLU A 124 -12.27 7.22 10.67
CA GLU A 124 -11.33 8.27 10.30
C GLU A 124 -11.16 8.26 8.77
N ASP A 125 -11.06 9.44 8.17
CA ASP A 125 -10.87 9.61 6.74
C ASP A 125 -9.49 9.11 6.29
N ILE A 126 -9.47 8.38 5.16
CA ILE A 126 -8.23 7.96 4.50
C ILE A 126 -8.03 8.84 3.27
N LYS A 127 -7.08 9.77 3.35
CA LYS A 127 -6.72 10.63 2.22
C LYS A 127 -5.75 9.91 1.29
N VAL A 128 -6.06 9.91 -0.01
CA VAL A 128 -5.18 9.44 -1.07
C VAL A 128 -4.21 10.55 -1.46
N ILE A 129 -2.91 10.25 -1.49
CA ILE A 129 -1.85 11.15 -1.98
C ILE A 129 -1.14 10.44 -3.13
N ALA A 130 -1.37 10.90 -4.36
CA ALA A 130 -0.65 10.35 -5.51
C ALA A 130 0.82 10.75 -5.47
N VAL A 131 1.69 9.74 -5.60
CA VAL A 131 3.15 9.86 -5.54
C VAL A 131 3.80 9.12 -6.72
N PRO A 132 3.53 9.55 -7.97
CA PRO A 132 4.10 8.90 -9.14
C PRO A 132 5.62 8.93 -9.06
N TYR A 133 6.23 7.76 -8.94
CA TYR A 133 7.69 7.58 -8.90
C TYR A 133 8.07 6.13 -9.13
N HIS A 134 7.81 5.24 -8.14
CA HIS A 134 8.10 3.81 -8.22
C HIS A 134 7.26 3.16 -9.32
N THR A 135 5.98 3.50 -9.38
CA THR A 135 5.08 3.30 -10.53
C THR A 135 4.38 4.60 -10.89
N ALA A 136 3.72 4.64 -12.05
CA ALA A 136 2.94 5.80 -12.49
C ALA A 136 1.74 6.05 -11.57
N GLY A 137 1.09 4.98 -11.10
CA GLY A 137 -0.11 5.02 -10.26
C GLY A 137 0.15 4.85 -8.77
N SER A 138 1.41 4.95 -8.31
CA SER A 138 1.72 4.86 -6.87
C SER A 138 0.96 5.89 -6.06
N VAL A 139 0.34 5.45 -4.96
CA VAL A 139 -0.36 6.29 -3.99
C VAL A 139 0.08 5.97 -2.56
N CYS A 140 0.01 6.98 -1.70
CA CYS A 140 0.08 6.81 -0.25
C CYS A 140 -1.31 6.98 0.37
N PHE A 141 -1.58 6.26 1.46
CA PHE A 141 -2.81 6.39 2.24
C PHE A 141 -2.51 7.08 3.56
N TYR A 142 -3.07 8.26 3.76
CA TYR A 142 -2.82 9.11 4.92
C TYR A 142 -4.05 9.21 5.83
N LEU A 143 -3.88 8.82 7.09
CA LEU A 143 -4.85 8.98 8.17
C LEU A 143 -4.36 10.12 9.08
N LYS A 144 -4.95 11.30 8.88
CA LYS A 144 -4.46 12.56 9.48
C LYS A 144 -4.58 12.58 11.01
N GLU A 145 -5.71 12.13 11.54
CA GLU A 145 -6.00 12.19 12.98
C GLU A 145 -5.13 11.22 13.76
N SER A 146 -4.87 10.04 13.20
CA SER A 146 -3.99 9.03 13.76
C SER A 146 -2.50 9.28 13.47
N GLY A 147 -2.17 10.19 12.55
CA GLY A 147 -0.79 10.49 12.13
C GLY A 147 -0.10 9.31 11.43
N LEU A 148 -0.84 8.53 10.62
CA LEU A 148 -0.33 7.33 9.96
C LEU A 148 -0.27 7.54 8.45
N LEU A 149 0.83 7.12 7.82
CA LEU A 149 1.01 7.16 6.38
C LEU A 149 1.53 5.80 5.88
N PHE A 150 0.79 5.18 4.97
CA PHE A 150 1.17 3.96 4.29
C PHE A 150 1.74 4.33 2.93
N THR A 151 3.02 4.09 2.74
CA THR A 151 3.80 4.65 1.63
C THR A 151 4.06 3.68 0.49
N GLY A 152 3.70 2.39 0.66
CA GLY A 152 4.15 1.35 -0.29
C GLY A 152 5.65 1.48 -0.53
N ASP A 153 6.04 1.47 -1.79
CA ASP A 153 7.43 1.58 -2.21
C ASP A 153 7.86 3.01 -2.56
N PHE A 154 7.03 4.02 -2.23
CA PHE A 154 7.48 5.40 -2.43
C PHE A 154 8.59 5.78 -1.43
N ILE A 155 8.34 5.59 -0.12
CA ILE A 155 9.36 5.74 0.93
C ILE A 155 9.41 4.44 1.73
N ILE A 156 10.58 3.83 1.79
CA ILE A 156 10.94 2.75 2.70
C ILE A 156 11.97 3.27 3.69
N MET A 157 12.17 2.60 4.82
CA MET A 157 13.06 3.12 5.87
C MET A 157 14.45 3.45 5.31
N HIS A 158 14.86 4.71 5.41
CA HIS A 158 16.14 5.29 4.97
C HIS A 158 16.42 5.21 3.46
N SER A 159 15.38 4.95 2.64
CA SER A 159 15.49 4.81 1.19
C SER A 159 14.17 5.17 0.49
N VAL A 160 14.15 5.00 -0.81
CA VAL A 160 12.96 5.02 -1.67
C VAL A 160 12.94 3.75 -2.51
N GLY A 161 11.78 3.36 -3.02
CA GLY A 161 11.68 2.25 -3.98
C GLY A 161 12.52 2.47 -5.23
N ARG A 162 12.83 1.41 -5.92
CA ARG A 162 13.53 1.48 -7.23
C ARG A 162 12.65 2.17 -8.28
N SER A 163 13.28 2.75 -9.30
CA SER A 163 12.57 3.51 -10.35
C SER A 163 13.04 3.13 -11.77
N ASP A 164 13.42 1.87 -11.94
CA ASP A 164 13.91 1.28 -13.21
C ASP A 164 12.98 0.17 -13.74
N LEU A 165 11.83 -0.05 -13.10
CA LEU A 165 10.80 -1.01 -13.52
C LEU A 165 9.79 -0.38 -14.49
N PRO A 166 9.00 -1.18 -15.20
CA PRO A 166 7.95 -0.67 -16.09
C PRO A 166 7.04 0.35 -15.40
N SER A 167 6.67 1.42 -16.12
CA SER A 167 5.87 2.56 -15.67
C SER A 167 6.50 3.50 -14.63
N ALA A 168 7.72 3.23 -14.14
CA ALA A 168 8.38 4.14 -13.20
C ALA A 168 8.54 5.57 -13.76
N LYS A 169 8.49 6.56 -12.87
CA LYS A 169 8.56 8.00 -13.18
C LYS A 169 9.68 8.66 -12.36
N PRO A 170 10.97 8.33 -12.59
CA PRO A 170 12.07 8.80 -11.76
C PRO A 170 12.16 10.32 -11.64
N LYS A 171 11.70 11.07 -12.67
CA LYS A 171 11.70 12.54 -12.67
C LYS A 171 10.67 13.14 -11.70
N GLU A 172 9.68 12.37 -11.28
CA GLU A 172 8.62 12.84 -10.38
C GLU A 172 8.99 12.71 -8.90
N LEU A 173 10.15 12.14 -8.55
CA LEU A 173 10.55 11.95 -7.15
C LEU A 173 10.39 13.22 -6.31
N ASN A 174 10.95 14.34 -6.76
CA ASN A 174 10.94 15.58 -6.00
C ASN A 174 9.53 16.17 -5.86
N ASN A 175 8.72 16.11 -6.92
CA ASN A 175 7.34 16.59 -6.88
C ASN A 175 6.50 15.76 -5.89
N SER A 176 6.62 14.45 -5.95
CA SER A 176 5.94 13.51 -5.04
C SER A 176 6.44 13.67 -3.60
N MET A 177 7.76 13.82 -3.42
CA MET A 177 8.36 14.01 -2.10
C MET A 177 7.87 15.30 -1.43
N THR A 178 7.72 16.39 -2.18
CA THR A 178 7.20 17.66 -1.66
C THR A 178 5.83 17.51 -1.00
N LYS A 179 4.95 16.66 -1.56
CA LYS A 179 3.63 16.39 -0.96
C LYS A 179 3.75 15.71 0.41
N ILE A 180 4.65 14.73 0.52
CA ILE A 180 4.86 14.00 1.78
C ILE A 180 5.57 14.88 2.81
N LEU A 181 6.52 15.70 2.37
CA LEU A 181 7.23 16.64 3.23
C LEU A 181 6.34 17.78 3.77
N ALA A 182 5.15 17.99 3.22
CA ALA A 182 4.17 18.91 3.78
C ALA A 182 3.43 18.36 5.02
N LEU A 183 3.58 17.05 5.31
CA LEU A 183 2.95 16.40 6.46
C LEU A 183 3.73 16.68 7.77
N PRO A 184 3.08 16.54 8.95
CA PRO A 184 3.73 16.69 10.25
C PRO A 184 4.91 15.73 10.46
N ASN A 185 5.94 16.18 11.16
CA ASN A 185 7.16 15.40 11.42
C ASN A 185 6.91 14.08 12.18
N GLU A 186 5.93 14.08 13.08
CA GLU A 186 5.50 12.94 13.89
C GLU A 186 4.74 11.88 13.09
N THR A 187 4.41 12.14 11.82
CA THR A 187 3.73 11.17 10.95
C THR A 187 4.52 9.88 10.88
N LYS A 188 3.89 8.77 11.28
CA LYS A 188 4.48 7.44 11.25
C LYS A 188 4.34 6.84 9.86
N LEU A 189 5.45 6.39 9.30
CA LEU A 189 5.55 5.83 7.96
C LEU A 189 5.57 4.31 8.01
N TYR A 190 4.71 3.69 7.20
CA TYR A 190 4.61 2.25 6.99
C TYR A 190 4.92 1.95 5.52
N GLY A 191 6.16 1.54 5.24
CA GLY A 191 6.61 1.20 3.90
C GLY A 191 6.18 -0.21 3.46
N GLY A 192 6.22 -0.45 2.15
CA GLY A 192 5.98 -1.77 1.58
C GLY A 192 7.04 -2.79 2.03
N HIS A 193 8.25 -2.34 2.30
CA HIS A 193 9.35 -3.20 2.74
C HIS A 193 10.07 -2.62 3.95
N GLY A 194 10.65 -3.52 4.76
CA GLY A 194 11.42 -3.15 5.95
C GLY A 194 10.55 -2.63 7.11
N PRO A 195 11.19 -2.11 8.16
CA PRO A 195 10.49 -1.61 9.34
C PRO A 195 9.85 -0.24 9.13
N SER A 196 8.89 0.11 10.01
CA SER A 196 8.30 1.45 10.04
C SER A 196 9.28 2.51 10.52
N SER A 197 9.07 3.76 10.08
CA SER A 197 9.86 4.93 10.44
C SER A 197 8.94 6.10 10.85
N THR A 198 9.49 7.30 10.97
CA THR A 198 8.73 8.55 11.07
C THR A 198 9.27 9.57 10.07
N LEU A 199 8.43 10.52 9.69
CA LEU A 199 8.86 11.56 8.75
C LEU A 199 10.03 12.38 9.30
N GLU A 200 10.09 12.59 10.63
CA GLU A 200 11.22 13.24 11.29
C GLU A 200 12.54 12.50 11.09
N ILE A 201 12.51 11.16 11.26
CA ILE A 201 13.70 10.31 11.05
C ILE A 201 14.12 10.36 9.58
N GLU A 202 13.17 10.16 8.65
CA GLU A 202 13.47 10.17 7.22
C GLU A 202 14.05 11.51 6.75
N ARG A 203 13.54 12.65 7.23
CA ARG A 203 14.12 13.98 6.95
C ARG A 203 15.58 14.08 7.39
N ARG A 204 15.96 13.41 8.47
CA ARG A 204 17.30 13.50 9.03
C ARG A 204 18.30 12.57 8.34
N VAL A 205 17.87 11.35 7.97
CA VAL A 205 18.80 10.29 7.56
C VAL A 205 18.61 9.77 6.14
N ASN A 206 17.42 9.93 5.56
CA ASN A 206 17.14 9.44 4.21
C ASN A 206 17.75 10.37 3.16
N PRO A 207 18.69 9.89 2.31
CA PRO A 207 19.39 10.73 1.34
C PRO A 207 18.49 11.28 0.24
N PHE A 208 17.31 10.69 0.03
CA PHE A 208 16.32 11.08 -0.98
C PHE A 208 15.30 12.09 -0.45
N VAL A 209 15.21 12.25 0.86
CA VAL A 209 14.31 13.19 1.55
C VAL A 209 15.08 14.47 1.85
N LYS A 210 15.06 15.43 0.91
CA LYS A 210 15.78 16.71 1.03
C LYS A 210 14.90 17.88 0.61
#